data_c0cc1dc43b9e727e3ef704e89c14c533
#
_entry.id   c0cc1dc43b9e727e3ef704e89c14c533
#
_cell.length_a   1.000
_cell.length_b   1.000
_cell.length_c   1.000
_cell.angle_alpha   90.00
_cell.angle_beta   90.00
_cell.angle_gamma   90.00
#
_symmetry.space_group_name_H-M   'P 1'
#
loop_
_entity.id
_entity.type
_entity.pdbx_description
1 polymer ?
#
loop_
_entity_poly.entity_id
_entity_poly.type
_entity_poly.pdbx_seq_one_letter_code
_entity_poly.pdbx_strand_id
1 'polypeptide(L)'
;QLTGPFIVETIDELTKGDAIICTEVGQHQMWAAQYYKYRKPRTLLTSGGLGTMGYGLGASIGAKMACGDMGHPDTPVFNIAGDGCFRMNMNEIATATRYNIPIIQVVVNNHVLGMVRQWQNLFYGKRYSHTVLNDAVDFVKLAEAMGAKAYRVTRQEDLKPILEEAIALQAPVLIE
;
A
#
# COMPACT_ATOMS: atom_id res chain seq x y z
N GLN A 1 -14.78 12.65 -2.26
CA GLN A 1 -13.35 12.70 -1.95
C GLN A 1 -12.82 11.29 -1.71
N LEU A 2 -11.69 10.93 -2.33
CA LEU A 2 -11.04 9.65 -2.10
C LEU A 2 -10.42 9.64 -0.68
N THR A 3 -10.82 8.66 0.15
CA THR A 3 -10.37 8.54 1.55
C THR A 3 -9.70 7.20 1.78
N GLY A 4 -8.81 7.12 2.79
CA GLY A 4 -8.14 5.87 3.15
C GLY A 4 -9.10 4.72 3.49
N PRO A 5 -10.13 4.93 4.33
CA PRO A 5 -11.18 3.92 4.55
C PRO A 5 -11.82 3.41 3.27
N PHE A 6 -12.25 4.31 2.37
CA PHE A 6 -12.87 3.92 1.11
C PHE A 6 -11.95 3.05 0.23
N ILE A 7 -10.65 3.36 0.19
CA ILE A 7 -9.68 2.55 -0.55
C ILE A 7 -9.64 1.12 0.00
N VAL A 8 -9.57 0.98 1.33
CA VAL A 8 -9.48 -0.33 1.99
C VAL A 8 -10.77 -1.13 1.84
N GLU A 9 -11.93 -0.48 2.00
CA GLU A 9 -13.24 -1.12 1.81
C GLU A 9 -13.44 -1.60 0.37
N THR A 10 -12.97 -0.82 -0.63
CA THR A 10 -13.02 -1.22 -2.04
C THR A 10 -12.14 -2.45 -2.30
N ILE A 11 -10.95 -2.52 -1.70
CA ILE A 11 -10.08 -3.70 -1.79
C ILE A 11 -10.76 -4.92 -1.13
N ASP A 12 -11.38 -4.77 0.04
CA ASP A 12 -12.13 -5.86 0.71
C ASP A 12 -13.30 -6.35 -0.15
N GLU A 13 -14.08 -5.44 -0.73
CA GLU A 13 -15.19 -5.77 -1.62
C GLU A 13 -14.74 -6.61 -2.82
N LEU A 14 -13.68 -6.18 -3.50
CA LEU A 14 -13.17 -6.85 -4.71
C LEU A 14 -12.53 -8.20 -4.39
N THR A 15 -11.80 -8.31 -3.30
CA THR A 15 -11.09 -9.53 -2.91
C THR A 15 -11.93 -10.46 -2.05
N LYS A 16 -13.08 -10.01 -1.56
CA LYS A 16 -13.96 -10.74 -0.63
C LYS A 16 -13.23 -11.22 0.61
N GLY A 17 -12.22 -10.47 1.06
CA GLY A 17 -11.35 -10.82 2.17
C GLY A 17 -10.34 -11.93 1.89
N ASP A 18 -10.09 -12.26 0.64
CA ASP A 18 -9.20 -13.35 0.22
C ASP A 18 -7.81 -12.86 -0.26
N ALA A 19 -7.48 -11.60 -0.03
CA ALA A 19 -6.14 -11.09 -0.27
C ALA A 19 -5.25 -11.15 0.96
N ILE A 20 -3.93 -11.13 0.74
CA ILE A 20 -2.96 -10.81 1.77
C ILE A 20 -2.74 -9.30 1.75
N ILE A 21 -2.90 -8.69 2.92
CA ILE A 21 -2.69 -7.26 3.12
C ILE A 21 -1.40 -7.05 3.89
N CYS A 22 -0.41 -6.48 3.23
CA CYS A 22 0.78 -5.96 3.88
C CYS A 22 0.59 -4.46 4.13
N THR A 23 1.09 -3.95 5.23
CA THR A 23 0.99 -2.52 5.51
C THR A 23 2.34 -1.93 5.85
N GLU A 24 2.51 -0.70 5.45
CA GLU A 24 3.47 0.20 6.06
C GLU A 24 2.93 0.75 7.39
N VAL A 25 3.61 1.73 7.99
CA VAL A 25 3.27 2.26 9.31
C VAL A 25 2.73 3.69 9.21
N GLY A 26 1.53 3.92 9.74
CA GLY A 26 0.88 5.22 9.72
C GLY A 26 -0.65 5.12 9.78
N GLN A 27 -1.35 6.18 9.36
CA GLN A 27 -2.82 6.18 9.30
C GLN A 27 -3.35 5.08 8.37
N HIS A 28 -2.69 4.83 7.25
CA HIS A 28 -3.03 3.76 6.31
C HIS A 28 -2.97 2.37 6.95
N GLN A 29 -2.05 2.13 7.89
CA GLN A 29 -1.99 0.91 8.69
C GLN A 29 -3.24 0.75 9.56
N MET A 30 -3.65 1.83 10.23
CA MET A 30 -4.86 1.84 11.06
C MET A 30 -6.10 1.58 10.21
N TRP A 31 -6.21 2.20 9.03
CA TRP A 31 -7.33 1.97 8.12
C TRP A 31 -7.37 0.53 7.61
N ALA A 32 -6.23 -0.03 7.23
CA ALA A 32 -6.16 -1.44 6.82
C ALA A 32 -6.61 -2.38 7.93
N ALA A 33 -6.20 -2.12 9.18
CA ALA A 33 -6.60 -2.94 10.33
C ALA A 33 -8.08 -2.81 10.69
N GLN A 34 -8.70 -1.64 10.45
CA GLN A 34 -10.08 -1.34 10.87
C GLN A 34 -11.12 -1.66 9.80
N TYR A 35 -10.81 -1.46 8.52
CA TYR A 35 -11.79 -1.48 7.44
C TYR A 35 -11.67 -2.69 6.50
N TYR A 36 -10.53 -3.39 6.47
CA TYR A 36 -10.45 -4.67 5.77
C TYR A 36 -10.98 -5.80 6.66
N LYS A 37 -11.84 -6.67 6.12
CA LYS A 37 -12.46 -7.77 6.85
C LYS A 37 -11.64 -9.05 6.70
N TYR A 38 -10.68 -9.23 7.59
CA TYR A 38 -9.84 -10.43 7.62
C TYR A 38 -10.65 -11.68 7.96
N ARG A 39 -10.77 -12.60 7.01
CA ARG A 39 -11.53 -13.86 7.15
C ARG A 39 -10.66 -15.08 7.39
N LYS A 40 -9.36 -14.95 7.18
CA LYS A 40 -8.38 -16.02 7.35
C LYS A 40 -7.24 -15.54 8.25
N PRO A 41 -6.67 -16.44 9.09
CA PRO A 41 -5.48 -16.08 9.87
C PRO A 41 -4.27 -15.84 8.96
N ARG A 42 -3.31 -15.05 9.44
CA ARG A 42 -2.04 -14.77 8.76
C ARG A 42 -2.17 -14.05 7.40
N THR A 43 -3.25 -13.31 7.19
CA THR A 43 -3.46 -12.50 5.97
C THR A 43 -3.20 -11.01 6.17
N LEU A 44 -2.87 -10.60 7.39
CA LEU A 44 -2.35 -9.26 7.70
C LEU A 44 -0.87 -9.36 8.09
N LEU A 45 0.00 -8.73 7.29
CA LEU A 45 1.43 -8.62 7.57
C LEU A 45 1.77 -7.16 7.88
N THR A 46 2.16 -6.90 9.11
CA THR A 46 2.36 -5.52 9.57
C THR A 46 3.43 -5.44 10.65
N SER A 47 4.20 -4.38 10.67
CA SER A 47 5.13 -4.07 11.76
C SER A 47 4.38 -3.39 12.91
N GLY A 48 3.51 -4.16 13.60
CA GLY A 48 2.66 -3.63 14.68
C GLY A 48 3.39 -3.38 16.01
N GLY A 49 4.54 -4.00 16.21
CA GLY A 49 5.35 -3.85 17.43
C GLY A 49 6.33 -2.68 17.33
N LEU A 50 7.29 -2.77 16.42
CA LEU A 50 8.33 -1.75 16.26
C LEU A 50 7.91 -0.55 15.40
N GLY A 51 6.87 -0.67 14.61
CA GLY A 51 6.40 0.41 13.74
C GLY A 51 7.42 0.77 12.66
N THR A 52 7.98 -0.21 11.97
CA THR A 52 9.04 -0.02 10.99
C THR A 52 8.49 0.49 9.66
N MET A 53 8.72 1.76 9.35
CA MET A 53 8.44 2.32 8.02
C MET A 53 9.38 1.66 6.99
N GLY A 54 8.82 1.25 5.84
CA GLY A 54 9.55 0.52 4.80
C GLY A 54 9.44 -1.01 4.90
N TYR A 55 8.73 -1.55 5.90
CA TYR A 55 8.54 -3.00 6.08
C TYR A 55 7.65 -3.61 4.99
N GLY A 56 6.58 -2.91 4.61
CA GLY A 56 5.46 -3.50 3.88
C GLY A 56 5.81 -3.97 2.47
N LEU A 57 6.62 -3.22 1.73
CA LEU A 57 6.98 -3.58 0.34
C LEU A 57 7.77 -4.89 0.29
N GLY A 58 8.82 -5.03 1.12
CA GLY A 58 9.58 -6.28 1.21
C GLY A 58 8.73 -7.45 1.69
N ALA A 59 7.84 -7.21 2.69
CA ALA A 59 6.91 -8.21 3.17
C ALA A 59 5.92 -8.68 2.10
N SER A 60 5.43 -7.76 1.24
CA SER A 60 4.51 -8.11 0.15
C SER A 60 5.19 -8.95 -0.94
N ILE A 61 6.43 -8.65 -1.28
CA ILE A 61 7.24 -9.46 -2.20
C ILE A 61 7.40 -10.89 -1.64
N GLY A 62 7.82 -11.00 -0.39
CA GLY A 62 7.98 -12.31 0.28
C GLY A 62 6.66 -13.08 0.40
N ALA A 63 5.56 -12.40 0.75
CA ALA A 63 4.23 -13.01 0.83
C ALA A 63 3.77 -13.56 -0.52
N LYS A 64 3.99 -12.82 -1.60
CA LYS A 64 3.59 -13.27 -2.94
C LYS A 64 4.41 -14.47 -3.40
N MET A 65 5.70 -14.50 -3.12
CA MET A 65 6.54 -15.68 -3.38
C MET A 65 6.05 -16.89 -2.58
N ALA A 66 5.79 -16.71 -1.29
CA ALA A 66 5.27 -17.80 -0.44
C ALA A 66 3.91 -18.32 -0.92
N CYS A 67 3.03 -17.48 -1.44
CA CYS A 67 1.77 -17.92 -2.07
C CYS A 67 2.05 -18.87 -3.24
N GLY A 68 3.01 -18.54 -4.09
CA GLY A 68 3.42 -19.41 -5.21
C GLY A 68 3.93 -20.77 -4.71
N ASP A 69 4.83 -20.77 -3.73
CA ASP A 69 5.41 -21.98 -3.16
C ASP A 69 4.35 -22.88 -2.48
N MET A 70 3.31 -22.29 -1.92
CA MET A 70 2.20 -23.01 -1.29
C MET A 70 1.09 -23.44 -2.27
N GLY A 71 1.24 -23.21 -3.57
CA GLY A 71 0.26 -23.60 -4.59
C GLY A 71 -0.93 -22.64 -4.74
N HIS A 72 -0.80 -21.41 -4.27
CA HIS A 72 -1.80 -20.34 -4.37
C HIS A 72 -1.28 -19.11 -5.13
N PRO A 73 -0.72 -19.25 -6.34
CA PRO A 73 -0.05 -18.17 -7.07
C PRO A 73 -0.97 -17.01 -7.41
N ASP A 74 -2.28 -17.25 -7.52
CA ASP A 74 -3.26 -16.24 -7.91
C ASP A 74 -3.75 -15.38 -6.74
N THR A 75 -3.36 -15.69 -5.49
CA THR A 75 -3.74 -14.88 -4.33
C THR A 75 -3.26 -13.44 -4.49
N PRO A 76 -4.16 -12.44 -4.48
CA PRO A 76 -3.76 -11.05 -4.54
C PRO A 76 -2.98 -10.64 -3.29
N VAL A 77 -1.89 -9.91 -3.48
CA VAL A 77 -1.09 -9.36 -2.37
C VAL A 77 -0.99 -7.85 -2.55
N PHE A 78 -1.52 -7.14 -1.57
CA PHE A 78 -1.47 -5.68 -1.53
C PHE A 78 -0.47 -5.20 -0.50
N ASN A 79 0.31 -4.16 -0.83
CA ASN A 79 0.98 -3.34 0.17
C ASN A 79 0.27 -1.99 0.25
N ILE A 80 -0.26 -1.65 1.43
CA ILE A 80 -0.91 -0.36 1.68
C ILE A 80 0.08 0.54 2.41
N ALA A 81 0.55 1.57 1.73
CA ALA A 81 1.59 2.47 2.20
C ALA A 81 1.13 3.93 2.20
N GLY A 82 1.67 4.73 3.09
CA GLY A 82 1.70 6.17 2.94
C GLY A 82 2.91 6.59 2.09
N ASP A 83 2.85 7.79 1.54
CA ASP A 83 3.91 8.38 0.72
C ASP A 83 5.27 8.45 1.44
N GLY A 84 5.27 8.78 2.74
CA GLY A 84 6.49 8.80 3.56
C GLY A 84 7.10 7.42 3.77
N CYS A 85 6.28 6.40 3.99
CA CYS A 85 6.76 5.02 4.17
C CYS A 85 7.27 4.41 2.88
N PHE A 86 6.55 4.62 1.78
CA PHE A 86 6.95 4.10 0.48
C PHE A 86 8.36 4.60 0.06
N ARG A 87 8.68 5.85 0.40
CA ARG A 87 10.02 6.42 0.14
C ARG A 87 11.17 5.68 0.84
N MET A 88 10.90 4.91 1.88
CA MET A 88 11.94 4.21 2.64
C MET A 88 12.58 3.07 1.85
N ASN A 89 11.78 2.33 1.07
CA ASN A 89 12.21 1.15 0.31
C ASN A 89 11.63 1.09 -1.11
N MET A 90 11.27 2.22 -1.72
CA MET A 90 10.68 2.28 -3.06
C MET A 90 11.54 1.63 -4.15
N ASN A 91 12.86 1.51 -3.93
CA ASN A 91 13.80 0.82 -4.81
C ASN A 91 13.46 -0.65 -5.01
N GLU A 92 12.76 -1.29 -4.07
CA GLU A 92 12.37 -2.71 -4.17
C GLU A 92 11.26 -2.97 -5.20
N ILE A 93 10.65 -1.94 -5.78
CA ILE A 93 9.85 -2.10 -7.01
C ILE A 93 10.71 -2.72 -8.12
N ALA A 94 11.98 -2.35 -8.23
CA ALA A 94 12.90 -2.96 -9.20
C ALA A 94 13.11 -4.46 -8.93
N THR A 95 13.09 -4.90 -7.68
CA THR A 95 13.14 -6.32 -7.32
C THR A 95 11.87 -7.04 -7.77
N ALA A 96 10.71 -6.46 -7.49
CA ALA A 96 9.43 -7.04 -7.93
C ALA A 96 9.34 -7.18 -9.45
N THR A 97 9.76 -6.16 -10.20
CA THR A 97 9.73 -6.18 -11.66
C THR A 97 10.75 -7.14 -12.26
N ARG A 98 11.97 -7.18 -11.72
CA ARG A 98 13.03 -8.09 -12.16
C ARG A 98 12.59 -9.56 -12.13
N TYR A 99 11.86 -9.95 -11.10
CA TYR A 99 11.41 -11.33 -10.90
C TYR A 99 9.94 -11.56 -11.26
N ASN A 100 9.30 -10.55 -11.84
CA ASN A 100 7.87 -10.55 -12.17
C ASN A 100 6.99 -11.03 -11.01
N ILE A 101 7.20 -10.45 -9.82
CA ILE A 101 6.42 -10.77 -8.61
C ILE A 101 5.19 -9.88 -8.59
N PRO A 102 3.98 -10.39 -8.87
CA PRO A 102 2.78 -9.57 -9.06
C PRO A 102 2.20 -9.11 -7.73
N ILE A 103 2.79 -8.07 -7.16
CA ILE A 103 2.28 -7.33 -6.01
C ILE A 103 1.53 -6.08 -6.48
N ILE A 104 0.58 -5.62 -5.67
CA ILE A 104 -0.13 -4.38 -5.89
C ILE A 104 0.28 -3.39 -4.78
N GLN A 105 1.11 -2.43 -5.15
CA GLN A 105 1.56 -1.35 -4.27
C GLN A 105 0.55 -0.21 -4.31
N VAL A 106 -0.17 0.02 -3.23
CA VAL A 106 -1.06 1.17 -3.06
C VAL A 106 -0.35 2.24 -2.24
N VAL A 107 -0.19 3.43 -2.79
CA VAL A 107 0.41 4.59 -2.11
C VAL A 107 -0.68 5.62 -1.83
N VAL A 108 -1.09 5.71 -0.57
CA VAL A 108 -2.03 6.75 -0.10
C VAL A 108 -1.24 8.04 0.10
N ASN A 109 -1.16 8.84 -0.96
CA ASN A 109 -0.38 10.07 -0.98
C ASN A 109 -1.21 11.25 -0.47
N ASN A 110 -0.91 11.71 0.73
CA ASN A 110 -1.53 12.89 1.34
C ASN A 110 -0.51 14.00 1.66
N HIS A 111 0.72 13.85 1.20
CA HIS A 111 1.84 14.80 1.34
C HIS A 111 2.22 15.10 2.80
N VAL A 112 1.86 14.22 3.73
CA VAL A 112 2.22 14.39 5.15
C VAL A 112 2.51 13.05 5.82
N LEU A 113 3.33 13.07 6.87
CA LEU A 113 3.42 11.98 7.83
C LEU A 113 2.15 11.99 8.70
N GLY A 114 1.08 11.36 8.19
CA GLY A 114 -0.28 11.56 8.67
C GLY A 114 -0.48 11.21 10.14
N MET A 115 0.08 10.10 10.63
CA MET A 115 -0.04 9.71 12.04
C MET A 115 0.70 10.68 12.95
N VAL A 116 1.91 11.11 12.60
CA VAL A 116 2.67 12.10 13.39
C VAL A 116 1.93 13.43 13.44
N ARG A 117 1.42 13.89 12.29
CA ARG A 117 0.61 15.11 12.24
C ARG A 117 -0.66 15.00 13.08
N GLN A 118 -1.31 13.85 13.10
CA GLN A 118 -2.47 13.58 13.94
C GLN A 118 -2.13 13.76 15.44
N TRP A 119 -1.01 13.22 15.87
CA TRP A 119 -0.52 13.39 17.25
C TRP A 119 -0.19 14.84 17.57
N GLN A 120 0.46 15.55 16.66
CA GLN A 120 0.72 16.98 16.83
C GLN A 120 -0.57 17.80 16.96
N ASN A 121 -1.61 17.40 16.22
CA ASN A 121 -2.92 18.03 16.33
C ASN A 121 -3.60 17.75 17.65
N LEU A 122 -3.61 16.50 18.13
CA LEU A 122 -4.36 16.08 19.30
C LEU A 122 -3.65 16.43 20.62
N PHE A 123 -2.34 16.26 20.67
CA PHE A 123 -1.60 16.31 21.94
C PHE A 123 -0.60 17.45 22.07
N TYR A 124 -0.20 18.06 20.96
CA TYR A 124 0.84 19.09 20.95
C TYR A 124 0.34 20.48 20.55
N GLY A 125 -0.96 20.77 20.75
CA GLY A 125 -1.55 22.08 20.51
C GLY A 125 -1.36 22.59 19.08
N LYS A 126 -1.40 21.68 18.09
CA LYS A 126 -1.21 21.97 16.65
C LYS A 126 0.17 22.56 16.31
N ARG A 127 1.17 22.31 17.15
CA ARG A 127 2.56 22.70 16.85
C ARG A 127 3.16 21.71 15.85
N TYR A 128 2.90 21.96 14.57
CA TYR A 128 3.37 21.11 13.47
C TYR A 128 4.86 21.32 13.20
N SER A 129 5.60 20.23 13.10
CA SER A 129 7.03 20.24 12.81
C SER A 129 7.41 19.03 11.95
N HIS A 130 8.09 19.27 10.84
CA HIS A 130 8.70 18.27 9.94
C HIS A 130 7.76 17.12 9.49
N THR A 131 6.44 17.38 9.39
CA THR A 131 5.46 16.37 8.96
C THR A 131 4.98 16.55 7.54
N VAL A 132 5.25 17.70 6.92
CA VAL A 132 4.91 17.96 5.52
C VAL A 132 5.99 17.38 4.62
N LEU A 133 5.57 16.56 3.66
CA LEU A 133 6.43 16.00 2.62
C LEU A 133 6.27 16.84 1.35
N ASN A 134 7.37 17.18 0.71
CA ASN A 134 7.32 17.90 -0.57
C ASN A 134 6.96 16.95 -1.72
N ASP A 135 6.47 17.51 -2.81
CA ASP A 135 5.93 16.79 -3.97
C ASP A 135 6.98 16.56 -5.07
N ALA A 136 8.25 16.55 -4.71
CA ALA A 136 9.32 16.39 -5.69
C ALA A 136 9.38 14.97 -6.31
N VAL A 137 8.72 13.97 -5.68
CA VAL A 137 8.72 12.59 -6.18
C VAL A 137 7.40 12.28 -6.87
N ASP A 138 7.46 11.99 -8.16
CA ASP A 138 6.35 11.42 -8.92
C ASP A 138 6.41 9.89 -8.84
N PHE A 139 5.57 9.29 -8.01
CA PHE A 139 5.60 7.83 -7.76
C PHE A 139 5.16 7.02 -8.98
N VAL A 140 4.29 7.56 -9.81
CA VAL A 140 3.86 6.88 -11.06
C VAL A 140 5.05 6.77 -12.01
N LYS A 141 5.70 7.89 -12.34
CA LYS A 141 6.87 7.90 -13.21
C LYS A 141 8.03 7.07 -12.65
N LEU A 142 8.21 7.08 -11.33
CA LEU A 142 9.23 6.27 -10.66
C LEU A 142 8.96 4.79 -10.87
N ALA A 143 7.74 4.33 -10.63
CA ALA A 143 7.37 2.93 -10.80
C ALA A 143 7.49 2.49 -12.27
N GLU A 144 7.05 3.32 -13.21
CA GLU A 144 7.20 3.08 -14.66
C GLU A 144 8.68 2.98 -15.07
N ALA A 145 9.53 3.88 -14.56
CA ALA A 145 10.97 3.83 -14.81
C ALA A 145 11.64 2.56 -14.25
N MET A 146 11.05 1.96 -13.21
CA MET A 146 11.48 0.68 -12.63
C MET A 146 10.81 -0.53 -13.30
N GLY A 147 9.99 -0.31 -14.34
CA GLY A 147 9.36 -1.39 -15.14
C GLY A 147 8.01 -1.88 -14.61
N ALA A 148 7.42 -1.25 -13.59
CA ALA A 148 6.09 -1.58 -13.12
C ALA A 148 5.01 -0.83 -13.91
N LYS A 149 3.81 -1.39 -13.98
CA LYS A 149 2.63 -0.65 -14.40
C LYS A 149 2.22 0.31 -13.28
N ALA A 150 1.83 1.54 -13.62
CA ALA A 150 1.44 2.50 -12.60
C ALA A 150 0.21 3.32 -12.98
N TYR A 151 -0.56 3.72 -11.94
CA TYR A 151 -1.78 4.51 -12.09
C TYR A 151 -1.84 5.62 -11.03
N ARG A 152 -2.40 6.76 -11.41
CA ARG A 152 -2.78 7.82 -10.47
C ARG A 152 -4.29 7.92 -10.39
N VAL A 153 -4.84 7.72 -9.17
CA VAL A 153 -6.27 7.75 -8.90
C VAL A 153 -6.57 8.94 -7.98
N THR A 154 -7.42 9.85 -8.44
CA THR A 154 -7.83 11.03 -7.68
C THR A 154 -9.32 11.09 -7.39
N ARG A 155 -10.12 10.25 -8.06
CA ARG A 155 -11.57 10.19 -7.90
C ARG A 155 -12.02 8.80 -7.48
N GLN A 156 -13.09 8.72 -6.70
CA GLN A 156 -13.62 7.45 -6.20
C GLN A 156 -14.08 6.49 -7.30
N GLU A 157 -14.73 7.04 -8.33
CA GLU A 157 -15.25 6.26 -9.46
C GLU A 157 -14.17 5.55 -10.28
N ASP A 158 -12.94 6.05 -10.26
CA ASP A 158 -11.82 5.48 -11.00
C ASP A 158 -11.12 4.34 -10.23
N LEU A 159 -11.32 4.25 -8.90
CA LEU A 159 -10.56 3.33 -8.06
C LEU A 159 -10.88 1.86 -8.36
N LYS A 160 -12.16 1.51 -8.37
CA LYS A 160 -12.60 0.12 -8.54
C LYS A 160 -12.15 -0.50 -9.86
N PRO A 161 -12.36 0.14 -11.03
CA PRO A 161 -11.88 -0.38 -12.31
C PRO A 161 -10.36 -0.58 -12.36
N ILE A 162 -9.59 0.35 -11.77
CA ILE A 162 -8.13 0.27 -11.76
C ILE A 162 -7.65 -0.87 -10.84
N LEU A 163 -8.31 -1.08 -9.70
CA LEU A 163 -7.99 -2.22 -8.83
C LEU A 163 -8.33 -3.56 -9.50
N GLU A 164 -9.46 -3.66 -10.20
CA GLU A 164 -9.83 -4.85 -10.98
C GLU A 164 -8.79 -5.16 -12.07
N GLU A 165 -8.36 -4.13 -12.81
CA GLU A 165 -7.30 -4.27 -13.81
C GLU A 165 -5.98 -4.72 -13.16
N ALA A 166 -5.58 -4.11 -12.04
CA ALA A 166 -4.36 -4.44 -11.33
C ALA A 166 -4.34 -5.90 -10.83
N ILE A 167 -5.47 -6.38 -10.30
CA ILE A 167 -5.60 -7.78 -9.85
C ILE A 167 -5.48 -8.74 -11.04
N ALA A 168 -6.09 -8.41 -12.17
CA ALA A 168 -6.08 -9.26 -13.36
C ALA A 168 -4.74 -9.30 -14.08
N LEU A 169 -3.93 -8.24 -13.96
CA LEU A 169 -2.70 -8.06 -14.75
C LEU A 169 -1.60 -9.08 -14.43
N GLN A 170 -1.59 -9.65 -13.22
CA GLN A 170 -0.56 -10.60 -12.74
C GLN A 170 0.89 -10.10 -13.00
N ALA A 171 1.13 -8.84 -12.74
CA ALA A 171 2.42 -8.14 -12.84
C ALA A 171 2.55 -7.12 -11.71
N PRO A 172 3.75 -6.62 -11.40
CA PRO A 172 3.92 -5.54 -10.42
C PRO A 172 3.18 -4.27 -10.84
N VAL A 173 2.31 -3.78 -9.95
CA VAL A 173 1.51 -2.57 -10.19
C VAL A 173 1.69 -1.60 -9.03
N LEU A 174 1.79 -0.31 -9.33
CA LEU A 174 1.68 0.77 -8.35
C LEU A 174 0.41 1.59 -8.62
N ILE A 175 -0.37 1.87 -7.56
CA ILE A 175 -1.55 2.74 -7.60
C ILE A 175 -1.34 3.87 -6.58
N GLU A 176 -1.16 5.10 -7.08
CA GLU A 176 -1.10 6.32 -6.28
C GLU A 176 -2.49 6.96 -6.15
#